data_13fa3944d799368fbb431ee361669e1e
#
_entry.id   13fa3944d799368fbb431ee361669e1e
#
_cell.length_a   1.000
_cell.length_b   1.000
_cell.length_c   1.000
_cell.angle_alpha   90.00
_cell.angle_beta   90.00
_cell.angle_gamma   90.00
#
_symmetry.space_group_name_H-M   'P 1'
#
loop_
_entity.id
_entity.type
_entity.pdbx_description
1 polymer ?
#
loop_
_entity_poly.entity_id
_entity_poly.type
_entity_poly.pdbx_seq_one_letter_code
_entity_poly.pdbx_strand_id
1 'polypeptide(L)'
;MISMKIEPLRQSNAEGIANNWHYEGIYSFYDMQADPEDYEEILSPEARGNHYYQILKNDELYGFFCLFPVGKDKQELGLGMKPEYCGKGQGEEFLQTILQFIEKISQ
;
A
#
# COMPACT_ATOMS: atom_id res chain seq x y z
N MET A 1 -10.31 -19.60 -7.84
CA MET A 1 -10.61 -18.82 -6.62
C MET A 1 -9.52 -17.76 -6.41
N ILE A 2 -9.94 -16.53 -6.18
CA ILE A 2 -9.00 -15.44 -5.93
C ILE A 2 -8.60 -15.46 -4.45
N SER A 3 -7.30 -15.53 -4.19
CA SER A 3 -6.75 -15.53 -2.85
C SER A 3 -6.08 -14.19 -2.56
N MET A 4 -6.55 -13.50 -1.54
CA MET A 4 -5.96 -12.25 -1.07
C MET A 4 -5.31 -12.48 0.29
N LYS A 5 -4.08 -12.00 0.45
CA LYS A 5 -3.34 -12.14 1.69
C LYS A 5 -2.75 -10.80 2.07
N ILE A 6 -2.92 -10.42 3.34
CA ILE A 6 -2.37 -9.17 3.87
C ILE A 6 -1.36 -9.52 4.95
N GLU A 7 -0.16 -8.96 4.84
CA GLU A 7 0.92 -9.21 5.80
C GLU A 7 1.85 -8.00 5.84
N PRO A 8 2.73 -7.91 6.83
CA PRO A 8 3.67 -6.79 6.90
C PRO A 8 4.48 -6.64 5.61
N LEU A 9 4.74 -5.41 5.20
CA LEU A 9 5.48 -5.13 3.97
C LEU A 9 6.92 -5.58 4.09
N ARG A 10 7.36 -6.40 3.13
CA ARG A 10 8.74 -6.87 3.07
C ARG A 10 9.63 -5.84 2.40
N GLN A 11 10.90 -5.80 2.81
CA GLN A 11 11.85 -4.84 2.27
C GLN A 11 11.99 -4.95 0.75
N SER A 12 12.06 -6.16 0.21
CA SER A 12 12.18 -6.35 -1.23
C SER A 12 10.99 -5.77 -1.98
N ASN A 13 9.80 -5.93 -1.44
CA ASN A 13 8.59 -5.36 -2.06
C ASN A 13 8.54 -3.85 -1.89
N ALA A 14 9.01 -3.33 -0.75
CA ALA A 14 9.10 -1.89 -0.53
C ALA A 14 10.00 -1.24 -1.57
N GLU A 15 11.15 -1.85 -1.86
CA GLU A 15 12.07 -1.35 -2.87
C GLU A 15 11.44 -1.38 -4.27
N GLY A 16 10.71 -2.44 -4.58
CA GLY A 16 9.99 -2.54 -5.85
C GLY A 16 8.94 -1.45 -6.01
N ILE A 17 8.15 -1.21 -4.98
CA ILE A 17 7.15 -0.16 -4.99
C ILE A 17 7.80 1.21 -5.19
N ALA A 18 8.84 1.50 -4.42
CA ALA A 18 9.48 2.81 -4.44
C ALA A 18 10.14 3.11 -5.78
N ASN A 19 10.74 2.10 -6.42
CA ASN A 19 11.59 2.32 -7.57
C ASN A 19 10.97 1.91 -8.91
N ASN A 20 9.99 1.00 -8.91
CA ASN A 20 9.46 0.43 -10.14
C ASN A 20 8.00 0.73 -10.41
N TRP A 21 7.26 1.22 -9.43
CA TRP A 21 5.86 1.55 -9.63
C TRP A 21 5.75 2.97 -10.18
N HIS A 22 5.45 3.07 -11.47
CA HIS A 22 5.29 4.34 -12.16
C HIS A 22 3.92 4.43 -12.80
N TYR A 23 3.26 5.55 -12.59
CA TYR A 23 1.94 5.80 -13.14
C TYR A 23 2.07 6.69 -14.35
N GLU A 24 1.29 6.43 -15.40
CA GLU A 24 1.43 7.11 -16.66
C GLU A 24 0.72 8.46 -16.71
N GLY A 25 1.23 9.36 -17.55
CA GLY A 25 0.59 10.62 -17.87
C GLY A 25 0.38 11.53 -16.66
N ILE A 26 -0.84 12.01 -16.54
CA ILE A 26 -1.19 12.93 -15.46
C ILE A 26 -1.16 12.28 -14.08
N TYR A 27 -1.09 10.95 -14.01
CA TYR A 27 -1.06 10.24 -12.74
C TYR A 27 0.34 10.00 -12.22
N SER A 28 1.37 10.48 -12.90
CA SER A 28 2.76 10.27 -12.47
C SER A 28 3.06 10.89 -11.10
N PHE A 29 2.26 11.84 -10.65
CA PHE A 29 2.46 12.42 -9.32
C PHE A 29 2.16 11.45 -8.18
N TYR A 30 1.52 10.31 -8.47
CA TYR A 30 1.33 9.25 -7.49
C TYR A 30 2.55 8.35 -7.32
N ASP A 31 3.56 8.48 -8.20
CA ASP A 31 4.79 7.72 -8.03
C ASP A 31 5.42 8.07 -6.68
N MET A 32 5.94 7.05 -5.99
CA MET A 32 6.64 7.29 -4.72
C MET A 32 7.78 8.29 -4.89
N GLN A 33 8.46 8.22 -6.03
CA GLN A 33 9.59 9.11 -6.31
C GLN A 33 9.18 10.56 -6.47
N ALA A 34 7.89 10.83 -6.67
CA ALA A 34 7.40 12.20 -6.78
C ALA A 34 7.30 12.89 -5.41
N ASP A 35 7.31 12.12 -4.32
CA ASP A 35 7.31 12.65 -2.95
C ASP A 35 8.51 12.09 -2.20
N PRO A 36 9.58 12.91 -2.00
CA PRO A 36 10.79 12.42 -1.35
C PRO A 36 10.58 11.89 0.06
N GLU A 37 9.65 12.46 0.82
CA GLU A 37 9.39 11.98 2.18
C GLU A 37 8.77 10.60 2.18
N ASP A 38 7.78 10.37 1.31
CA ASP A 38 7.15 9.06 1.18
C ASP A 38 8.14 8.03 0.63
N TYR A 39 8.98 8.43 -0.30
CA TYR A 39 10.00 7.56 -0.88
C TYR A 39 10.97 7.07 0.17
N GLU A 40 11.47 7.98 1.01
CA GLU A 40 12.41 7.61 2.06
C GLU A 40 11.74 6.76 3.14
N GLU A 41 10.50 7.08 3.49
CA GLU A 41 9.76 6.36 4.51
C GLU A 41 9.54 4.90 4.13
N ILE A 42 9.09 4.66 2.89
CA ILE A 42 8.80 3.27 2.46
C ILE A 42 10.07 2.42 2.39
N LEU A 43 11.23 3.04 2.10
CA LEU A 43 12.49 2.32 2.01
C LEU A 43 13.12 2.02 3.36
N SER A 44 12.72 2.73 4.41
CA SER A 44 13.31 2.59 5.74
C SER A 44 12.52 1.61 6.61
N PRO A 45 13.12 0.46 7.00
CA PRO A 45 12.41 -0.46 7.91
C PRO A 45 12.04 0.19 9.24
N GLU A 46 12.87 1.11 9.73
CA GLU A 46 12.62 1.80 10.99
C GLU A 46 11.45 2.77 10.88
N ALA A 47 11.37 3.53 9.78
CA ALA A 47 10.29 4.47 9.57
C ALA A 47 8.97 3.75 9.33
N ARG A 48 9.01 2.62 8.63
CA ARG A 48 7.80 1.82 8.40
C ARG A 48 7.27 1.21 9.71
N GLY A 49 8.18 0.79 10.59
CA GLY A 49 7.79 0.10 11.81
C GLY A 49 6.82 -1.04 11.50
N ASN A 50 5.67 -1.05 12.17
CA ASN A 50 4.62 -2.02 11.91
C ASN A 50 3.40 -1.38 11.26
N HIS A 51 3.61 -0.28 10.53
CA HIS A 51 2.50 0.49 9.94
C HIS A 51 2.21 0.17 8.49
N TYR A 52 3.13 -0.48 7.78
CA TYR A 52 2.98 -0.79 6.36
C TYR A 52 2.65 -2.25 6.14
N TYR A 53 1.69 -2.49 5.25
CA TYR A 53 1.23 -3.83 4.89
C TYR A 53 1.28 -4.00 3.39
N GLN A 54 1.54 -5.23 2.96
CA GLN A 54 1.45 -5.59 1.55
C GLN A 54 0.23 -6.46 1.32
N ILE A 55 -0.35 -6.35 0.13
CA ILE A 55 -1.49 -7.15 -0.29
C ILE A 55 -1.03 -8.02 -1.44
N LEU A 56 -1.12 -9.33 -1.24
CA LEU A 56 -0.80 -10.31 -2.27
C LEU A 56 -2.09 -10.87 -2.83
N LYS A 57 -2.17 -10.95 -4.15
CA LYS A 57 -3.30 -11.57 -4.85
C LYS A 57 -2.74 -12.73 -5.63
N ASN A 58 -3.15 -13.95 -5.27
CA ASN A 58 -2.63 -15.18 -5.86
C ASN A 58 -1.10 -15.22 -5.78
N ASP A 59 -0.57 -14.83 -4.59
CA ASP A 59 0.86 -14.83 -4.27
C ASP A 59 1.68 -13.75 -4.99
N GLU A 60 1.04 -12.84 -5.71
CA GLU A 60 1.72 -11.73 -6.37
C GLU A 60 1.38 -10.41 -5.70
N LEU A 61 2.36 -9.52 -5.64
CA LEU A 61 2.15 -8.20 -5.05
C LEU A 61 1.11 -7.42 -5.84
N TYR A 62 0.02 -7.06 -5.16
CA TYR A 62 -1.11 -6.38 -5.75
C TYR A 62 -1.17 -4.92 -5.35
N GLY A 63 -0.86 -4.64 -4.08
CA GLY A 63 -0.90 -3.30 -3.56
C GLY A 63 -0.30 -3.22 -2.17
N PHE A 64 -0.37 -2.05 -1.58
CA PHE A 64 0.08 -1.84 -0.20
C PHE A 64 -0.80 -0.81 0.47
N PHE A 65 -0.73 -0.78 1.79
CA PHE A 65 -1.34 0.32 2.54
C PHE A 65 -0.56 0.54 3.82
N CYS A 66 -0.74 1.72 4.41
CA CYS A 66 -0.14 2.05 5.68
C CYS A 66 -1.17 2.71 6.59
N LEU A 67 -1.01 2.51 7.89
CA LEU A 67 -1.87 3.06 8.93
C LEU A 67 -1.01 3.72 9.98
N PHE A 68 -1.20 5.02 10.18
CA PHE A 68 -0.50 5.76 11.22
C PHE A 68 -1.52 6.40 12.15
N PRO A 69 -1.33 6.27 13.47
CA PRO A 69 -2.21 6.95 14.40
C PRO A 69 -2.03 8.47 14.30
N VAL A 70 -3.15 9.19 14.21
CA VAL A 70 -3.16 10.64 14.17
C VAL A 70 -4.09 11.10 15.30
N GLY A 71 -3.49 11.49 16.41
CA GLY A 71 -4.27 11.86 17.58
C GLY A 71 -4.83 10.64 18.30
N LYS A 72 -5.90 10.84 19.04
CA LYS A 72 -6.40 9.86 19.99
C LYS A 72 -7.31 8.80 19.38
N ASP A 73 -8.15 9.20 18.43
CA ASP A 73 -9.19 8.32 17.88
C ASP A 73 -9.16 8.20 16.37
N LYS A 74 -8.08 8.67 15.73
CA LYS A 74 -8.02 8.68 14.28
C LYS A 74 -6.77 8.00 13.77
N GLN A 75 -6.89 7.40 12.59
CA GLN A 75 -5.75 6.82 11.88
C GLN A 75 -5.73 7.37 10.46
N GLU A 76 -4.54 7.65 9.97
CA GLU A 76 -4.35 8.07 8.61
C GLU A 76 -4.07 6.84 7.76
N LEU A 77 -4.85 6.68 6.68
CA LEU A 77 -4.71 5.56 5.76
C LEU A 77 -4.08 6.05 4.46
N GLY A 78 -2.90 5.48 4.14
CA GLY A 78 -2.30 5.65 2.83
C GLY A 78 -2.40 4.32 2.08
N LEU A 79 -2.61 4.37 0.78
CA LEU A 79 -2.71 3.14 0.01
C LEU A 79 -2.18 3.34 -1.42
N GLY A 80 -1.79 2.24 -2.05
CA GLY A 80 -1.34 2.24 -3.42
C GLY A 80 -1.60 0.90 -4.07
N MET A 81 -2.08 0.94 -5.31
CA MET A 81 -2.31 -0.25 -6.10
C MET A 81 -1.26 -0.33 -7.20
N LYS A 82 -0.76 -1.53 -7.48
CA LYS A 82 0.22 -1.72 -8.52
C LYS A 82 -0.28 -1.13 -9.85
N PRO A 83 0.55 -0.34 -10.56
CA PRO A 83 0.08 0.39 -11.75
C PRO A 83 -0.63 -0.46 -12.81
N GLU A 84 -0.18 -1.70 -13.02
CA GLU A 84 -0.79 -2.56 -14.03
C GLU A 84 -2.23 -2.96 -13.70
N TYR A 85 -2.65 -2.79 -12.44
CA TYR A 85 -4.02 -3.10 -12.03
C TYR A 85 -4.92 -1.86 -11.96
N CYS A 86 -4.33 -0.67 -12.14
CA CYS A 86 -5.10 0.56 -12.09
C CYS A 86 -5.95 0.72 -13.35
N GLY A 87 -7.12 1.34 -13.19
CA GLY A 87 -8.01 1.61 -14.32
C GLY A 87 -8.79 0.42 -14.83
N LYS A 88 -8.80 -0.69 -14.08
CA LYS A 88 -9.50 -1.90 -14.49
C LYS A 88 -10.73 -2.20 -13.63
N GLY A 89 -11.23 -1.20 -12.91
CA GLY A 89 -12.43 -1.36 -12.11
C GLY A 89 -12.24 -2.15 -10.82
N GLN A 90 -10.99 -2.31 -10.37
CA GLN A 90 -10.69 -3.10 -9.17
C GLN A 90 -10.50 -2.27 -7.91
N GLY A 91 -10.59 -0.95 -8.02
CA GLY A 91 -10.34 -0.06 -6.88
C GLY A 91 -11.28 -0.27 -5.71
N GLU A 92 -12.57 -0.54 -5.98
CA GLU A 92 -13.54 -0.76 -4.93
C GLU A 92 -13.25 -2.06 -4.15
N GLU A 93 -12.94 -3.14 -4.85
CA GLU A 93 -12.56 -4.41 -4.22
C GLU A 93 -11.30 -4.24 -3.38
N PHE A 94 -10.33 -3.52 -3.91
CA PHE A 94 -9.08 -3.23 -3.21
C PHE A 94 -9.34 -2.49 -1.90
N LEU A 95 -10.12 -1.43 -1.96
CA LEU A 95 -10.46 -0.63 -0.77
C LEU A 95 -11.26 -1.46 0.25
N GLN A 96 -12.23 -2.24 -0.21
CA GLN A 96 -13.03 -3.07 0.68
C GLN A 96 -12.18 -4.11 1.40
N THR A 97 -11.22 -4.70 0.70
CA THR A 97 -10.30 -5.67 1.30
C THR A 97 -9.51 -5.02 2.44
N ILE A 98 -9.01 -3.80 2.22
CA ILE A 98 -8.26 -3.07 3.23
C ILE A 98 -9.14 -2.73 4.43
N LEU A 99 -10.34 -2.21 4.18
CA LEU A 99 -11.25 -1.81 5.25
C LEU A 99 -11.68 -2.99 6.13
N GLN A 100 -11.91 -4.14 5.52
CA GLN A 100 -12.26 -5.34 6.27
C GLN A 100 -11.10 -5.80 7.16
N PHE A 101 -9.87 -5.70 6.66
CA PHE A 101 -8.69 -6.03 7.46
C PHE A 101 -8.54 -5.08 8.65
N ILE A 102 -8.71 -3.77 8.41
CA ILE A 102 -8.62 -2.77 9.47
C ILE A 102 -9.66 -3.04 10.55
N GLU A 103 -10.87 -3.38 10.15
CA GLU A 103 -11.94 -3.70 11.09
C GLU A 103 -11.56 -4.87 11.99
N LYS A 104 -10.94 -5.91 11.42
CA LYS A 104 -10.51 -7.08 12.19
C LYS A 104 -9.45 -6.75 13.23
N ILE A 105 -8.46 -5.95 12.86
CA ILE A 105 -7.35 -5.65 13.78
C ILE A 105 -7.72 -4.60 14.81
N SER A 106 -8.84 -3.91 14.62
CA SER A 106 -9.31 -2.87 15.54
C SER A 106 -10.24 -3.42 16.63
N GLN A 107 -10.56 -4.69 16.57
CA GLN A 107 -11.42 -5.34 17.57
C GLN A 107 -10.64 -5.83 18.77
#